data_1abae2e8cda68c506f41108d7d48b813
#
_entry.id   1abae2e8cda68c506f41108d7d48b813
#
_cell.length_a   1.000
_cell.length_b   1.000
_cell.length_c   1.000
_cell.angle_alpha   90.00
_cell.angle_beta   90.00
_cell.angle_gamma   90.00
#
_symmetry.space_group_name_H-M   'P 1'
#
loop_
_entity.id
_entity.type
_entity.pdbx_description
1 polymer ?
#
loop_
_entity_poly.entity_id
_entity_poly.type
_entity_poly.pdbx_seq_one_letter_code
_entity_poly.pdbx_strand_id
1 'polypeptide(L)'
;MKFFPKSADVFLSAMMMAENALLRDFSLSCPASLFGAEPMESAKKAVKSCMTLSSFPCAQMLKTNTRYVHDFAKRTLTVTVNARYMSTGKEVNDLRCVAADIAESIKRGLPENTDFFQVIAAYQSWLKRFFVYKKTGATRDHAAVGLLQTRQGVCQAIAALSMVILPHLGILARYVCGEGYSGTDWGPHAWNAVWAPNGAWHQVDFTFGLHRKTTPNTFTPPDDLHFRGLHRWDEVAQSPALFQNVQTLENRLQAKTVLLFANNPFKAEIGGVPMLFDEPVLQNGCVRLLPLLTLLGGGCELLEDTLHIVLGGKTHRIPCGTPISNGFVPINEVLAQSGFCTAERRGGVVVVKLKP
;
A
#
# COMPACT_ATOMS: atom_id res chain seq x y z
N MET A 1 -16.40 -8.12 -0.62
CA MET A 1 -16.55 -6.69 -1.06
C MET A 1 -16.57 -6.59 -2.58
N LYS A 2 -17.34 -5.65 -3.16
CA LYS A 2 -17.46 -5.47 -4.61
C LYS A 2 -17.15 -4.04 -5.02
N PHE A 3 -16.36 -3.86 -6.09
CA PHE A 3 -16.04 -2.58 -6.71
C PHE A 3 -16.69 -2.48 -8.09
N PHE A 4 -17.02 -1.26 -8.50
CA PHE A 4 -17.71 -0.99 -9.79
C PHE A 4 -16.97 0.10 -10.57
N PRO A 5 -15.74 -0.17 -11.05
CA PRO A 5 -14.94 0.82 -11.76
C PRO A 5 -15.59 1.22 -13.10
N LYS A 6 -15.52 2.52 -13.42
CA LYS A 6 -16.06 3.11 -14.63
C LYS A 6 -15.01 3.51 -15.67
N SER A 7 -13.73 3.40 -15.30
CA SER A 7 -12.58 3.62 -16.18
C SER A 7 -11.43 2.68 -15.80
N ALA A 8 -10.43 2.54 -16.68
CA ALA A 8 -9.25 1.72 -16.41
C ALA A 8 -8.47 2.23 -15.18
N ASP A 9 -8.32 3.53 -15.02
CA ASP A 9 -7.67 4.13 -13.85
C ASP A 9 -8.42 3.80 -12.55
N VAL A 10 -9.76 3.87 -12.56
CA VAL A 10 -10.59 3.51 -11.41
C VAL A 10 -10.52 2.01 -11.13
N PHE A 11 -10.35 1.17 -12.15
CA PHE A 11 -10.13 -0.26 -11.99
C PHE A 11 -8.81 -0.53 -11.26
N LEU A 12 -7.71 0.09 -11.69
CA LEU A 12 -6.41 -0.03 -11.04
C LEU A 12 -6.46 0.52 -9.61
N SER A 13 -7.10 1.67 -9.41
CA SER A 13 -7.30 2.26 -8.07
C SER A 13 -8.06 1.33 -7.14
N ALA A 14 -9.12 0.65 -7.63
CA ALA A 14 -9.89 -0.31 -6.85
C ALA A 14 -9.04 -1.54 -6.47
N MET A 15 -8.22 -2.05 -7.40
CA MET A 15 -7.27 -3.13 -7.12
C MET A 15 -6.30 -2.72 -6.01
N MET A 16 -5.61 -1.59 -6.17
CA MET A 16 -4.65 -1.07 -5.19
C MET A 16 -5.30 -0.84 -3.82
N MET A 17 -6.53 -0.32 -3.79
CA MET A 17 -7.29 -0.10 -2.56
C MET A 17 -7.60 -1.43 -1.86
N ALA A 18 -8.04 -2.45 -2.60
CA ALA A 18 -8.33 -3.77 -2.06
C ALA A 18 -7.06 -4.43 -1.48
N GLU A 19 -5.95 -4.30 -2.17
CA GLU A 19 -4.66 -4.83 -1.75
C GLU A 19 -4.09 -4.07 -0.53
N ASN A 20 -4.19 -2.74 -0.51
CA ASN A 20 -3.81 -1.91 0.64
C ASN A 20 -4.59 -2.25 1.90
N ALA A 21 -5.84 -2.67 1.72
CA ALA A 21 -6.72 -3.12 2.79
C ALA A 21 -6.54 -4.60 3.16
N LEU A 22 -5.63 -5.32 2.50
CA LEU A 22 -5.44 -6.77 2.65
C LEU A 22 -6.76 -7.56 2.49
N LEU A 23 -7.62 -7.14 1.56
CA LEU A 23 -8.87 -7.84 1.30
C LEU A 23 -8.58 -9.23 0.74
N ARG A 24 -9.08 -10.26 1.45
CA ARG A 24 -8.89 -11.66 1.03
C ARG A 24 -9.77 -12.01 -0.16
N ASP A 25 -11.02 -11.56 -0.14
CA ASP A 25 -12.01 -11.85 -1.16
C ASP A 25 -12.66 -10.56 -1.63
N PHE A 26 -12.46 -10.25 -2.91
CA PHE A 26 -13.08 -9.09 -3.53
C PHE A 26 -13.34 -9.32 -5.02
N SER A 27 -14.22 -8.53 -5.60
CA SER A 27 -14.48 -8.56 -7.03
C SER A 27 -14.61 -7.16 -7.61
N LEU A 28 -14.19 -7.02 -8.87
CA LEU A 28 -14.38 -5.82 -9.67
C LEU A 28 -15.31 -6.16 -10.83
N SER A 29 -16.40 -5.43 -10.97
CA SER A 29 -17.33 -5.58 -12.09
C SER A 29 -17.41 -4.28 -12.87
N CYS A 30 -17.09 -4.31 -14.15
CA CYS A 30 -16.98 -3.12 -14.99
C CYS A 30 -17.46 -3.39 -16.41
N PRO A 31 -17.75 -2.34 -17.21
CA PRO A 31 -17.98 -2.50 -18.65
C PRO A 31 -16.77 -3.13 -19.32
N ALA A 32 -16.98 -4.18 -20.12
CA ALA A 32 -15.91 -4.86 -20.84
C ALA A 32 -15.17 -3.92 -21.82
N SER A 33 -15.86 -2.89 -22.34
CA SER A 33 -15.31 -1.86 -23.22
C SER A 33 -14.15 -1.06 -22.61
N LEU A 34 -13.97 -1.06 -21.28
CA LEU A 34 -12.83 -0.41 -20.62
C LEU A 34 -11.48 -0.99 -21.05
N PHE A 35 -11.48 -2.23 -21.52
CA PHE A 35 -10.27 -2.97 -21.88
C PHE A 35 -10.11 -3.21 -23.39
N GLY A 36 -10.91 -2.52 -24.22
CA GLY A 36 -10.81 -2.58 -25.68
C GLY A 36 -11.32 -3.88 -26.30
N ALA A 37 -10.70 -4.31 -27.40
CA ALA A 37 -11.16 -5.43 -28.21
C ALA A 37 -10.98 -6.79 -27.52
N GLU A 38 -9.95 -6.93 -26.70
CA GLU A 38 -9.63 -8.17 -25.97
C GLU A 38 -9.73 -7.96 -24.45
N PRO A 39 -10.95 -7.76 -23.91
CA PRO A 39 -11.11 -7.28 -22.55
C PRO A 39 -10.55 -8.24 -21.49
N MET A 40 -10.60 -9.55 -21.72
CA MET A 40 -10.06 -10.51 -20.77
C MET A 40 -8.53 -10.46 -20.71
N GLU A 41 -7.84 -10.43 -21.85
CA GLU A 41 -6.37 -10.39 -21.88
C GLU A 41 -5.84 -9.05 -21.38
N SER A 42 -6.49 -7.96 -21.76
CA SER A 42 -6.14 -6.63 -21.25
C SER A 42 -6.34 -6.50 -19.74
N ALA A 43 -7.43 -7.05 -19.19
CA ALA A 43 -7.66 -7.08 -17.76
C ALA A 43 -6.64 -7.96 -17.02
N LYS A 44 -6.27 -9.12 -17.58
CA LYS A 44 -5.19 -9.95 -17.00
C LYS A 44 -3.88 -9.19 -16.91
N LYS A 45 -3.50 -8.47 -17.98
CA LYS A 45 -2.30 -7.61 -18.00
C LYS A 45 -2.39 -6.51 -16.95
N ALA A 46 -3.55 -5.83 -16.85
CA ALA A 46 -3.76 -4.77 -15.86
C ALA A 46 -3.63 -5.28 -14.42
N VAL A 47 -4.27 -6.43 -14.10
CA VAL A 47 -4.17 -7.05 -12.79
C VAL A 47 -2.73 -7.47 -12.47
N LYS A 48 -2.05 -8.11 -13.44
CA LYS A 48 -0.64 -8.50 -13.27
C LYS A 48 0.24 -7.28 -13.02
N SER A 49 0.07 -6.20 -13.78
CA SER A 49 0.82 -4.95 -13.59
C SER A 49 0.57 -4.37 -12.19
N CYS A 50 -0.68 -4.33 -11.74
CA CYS A 50 -1.03 -3.84 -10.41
C CYS A 50 -0.32 -4.65 -9.32
N MET A 51 -0.36 -5.98 -9.40
CA MET A 51 0.30 -6.88 -8.46
C MET A 51 1.83 -6.80 -8.49
N THR A 52 2.41 -6.40 -9.62
CA THR A 52 3.88 -6.30 -9.78
C THR A 52 4.41 -4.94 -9.33
N LEU A 53 3.61 -3.87 -9.51
CA LEU A 53 4.00 -2.49 -9.22
C LEU A 53 3.59 -2.01 -7.83
N SER A 54 3.23 -2.94 -7.01
CA SER A 54 2.43 -2.73 -5.83
C SER A 54 3.03 -1.80 -4.79
N SER A 55 2.12 -1.14 -4.10
CA SER A 55 2.31 -0.60 -2.76
C SER A 55 2.77 -1.69 -1.78
N PHE A 56 3.28 -1.27 -0.63
CA PHE A 56 3.79 -2.18 0.41
C PHE A 56 2.93 -3.43 0.70
N PRO A 57 1.58 -3.38 0.84
CA PRO A 57 0.82 -4.57 1.17
C PRO A 57 0.83 -5.67 0.11
N CYS A 58 0.95 -5.33 -1.17
CA CYS A 58 1.09 -6.33 -2.23
C CYS A 58 2.39 -7.10 -2.15
N ALA A 59 3.48 -6.45 -1.78
CA ALA A 59 4.75 -7.12 -1.53
C ALA A 59 4.64 -8.18 -0.41
N GLN A 60 3.56 -8.15 0.36
CA GLN A 60 3.23 -9.12 1.42
C GLN A 60 2.24 -10.20 0.97
N MET A 61 1.91 -10.25 -0.33
CA MET A 61 0.98 -11.25 -0.86
C MET A 61 1.68 -12.60 -1.00
N LEU A 62 1.12 -13.61 -0.34
CA LEU A 62 1.64 -14.97 -0.36
C LEU A 62 1.14 -15.75 -1.57
N LYS A 63 -0.15 -15.61 -1.88
CA LYS A 63 -0.82 -16.34 -2.97
C LYS A 63 -2.04 -15.59 -3.44
N THR A 64 -2.27 -15.59 -4.75
CA THR A 64 -3.53 -15.12 -5.34
C THR A 64 -4.12 -16.18 -6.25
N ASN A 65 -5.44 -16.19 -6.31
CA ASN A 65 -6.21 -16.87 -7.32
C ASN A 65 -7.17 -15.85 -7.93
N THR A 66 -7.08 -15.65 -9.23
CA THR A 66 -7.88 -14.64 -9.93
C THR A 66 -8.71 -15.33 -11.01
N ARG A 67 -10.02 -15.10 -10.94
CA ARG A 67 -11.00 -15.60 -11.92
C ARG A 67 -11.54 -14.44 -12.73
N TYR A 68 -11.60 -14.61 -14.04
CA TYR A 68 -12.16 -13.64 -15.00
C TYR A 68 -13.41 -14.21 -15.63
N VAL A 69 -14.47 -13.41 -15.68
CA VAL A 69 -15.75 -13.78 -16.32
C VAL A 69 -16.21 -12.63 -17.20
N HIS A 70 -16.34 -12.88 -18.50
CA HIS A 70 -16.93 -11.94 -19.45
C HIS A 70 -18.37 -12.37 -19.74
N ASP A 71 -19.33 -11.54 -19.30
CA ASP A 71 -20.76 -11.69 -19.63
C ASP A 71 -21.02 -10.86 -20.89
N PHE A 72 -21.12 -11.56 -22.03
CA PHE A 72 -21.33 -10.94 -23.33
C PHE A 72 -22.72 -10.29 -23.45
N ALA A 73 -23.74 -10.85 -22.81
CA ALA A 73 -25.09 -10.31 -22.84
C ALA A 73 -25.20 -8.96 -22.12
N LYS A 74 -24.52 -8.86 -20.95
CA LYS A 74 -24.48 -7.63 -20.17
C LYS A 74 -23.31 -6.72 -20.56
N ARG A 75 -22.43 -7.17 -21.43
CA ARG A 75 -21.17 -6.47 -21.81
C ARG A 75 -20.34 -6.09 -20.59
N THR A 76 -20.30 -6.96 -19.59
CA THR A 76 -19.55 -6.73 -18.35
C THR A 76 -18.42 -7.74 -18.19
N LEU A 77 -17.31 -7.27 -17.62
CA LEU A 77 -16.20 -8.07 -17.17
C LEU A 77 -16.19 -8.08 -15.65
N THR A 78 -16.14 -9.26 -15.06
CA THR A 78 -15.96 -9.42 -13.61
C THR A 78 -14.65 -10.12 -13.32
N VAL A 79 -13.84 -9.50 -12.51
CA VAL A 79 -12.59 -10.04 -11.99
C VAL A 79 -12.81 -10.35 -10.50
N THR A 80 -12.68 -11.61 -10.13
CA THR A 80 -12.76 -12.04 -8.73
C THR A 80 -11.39 -12.44 -8.24
N VAL A 81 -10.96 -11.89 -7.13
CA VAL A 81 -9.64 -12.14 -6.53
C VAL A 81 -9.83 -12.79 -5.17
N ASN A 82 -9.12 -13.91 -4.96
CA ASN A 82 -8.91 -14.52 -3.66
C ASN A 82 -7.43 -14.42 -3.33
N ALA A 83 -7.08 -13.63 -2.31
CA ALA A 83 -5.71 -13.33 -1.93
C ALA A 83 -5.41 -13.82 -0.50
N ARG A 84 -4.17 -14.27 -0.29
CA ARG A 84 -3.62 -14.55 1.03
C ARG A 84 -2.40 -13.69 1.26
N TYR A 85 -2.28 -13.13 2.45
CA TYR A 85 -1.19 -12.25 2.84
C TYR A 85 -0.34 -12.89 3.94
N MET A 86 0.92 -12.46 4.02
CA MET A 86 1.88 -12.93 5.03
C MET A 86 1.63 -12.27 6.39
N SER A 87 0.91 -11.14 6.40
CA SER A 87 0.64 -10.33 7.58
C SER A 87 -0.86 -10.04 7.70
N THR A 88 -1.32 -9.80 8.92
CA THR A 88 -2.67 -9.33 9.20
C THR A 88 -2.78 -7.80 9.05
N GLY A 89 -4.01 -7.28 8.94
CA GLY A 89 -4.25 -5.83 8.89
C GLY A 89 -3.73 -5.10 10.13
N LYS A 90 -3.88 -5.70 11.33
CA LYS A 90 -3.32 -5.13 12.57
C LYS A 90 -1.80 -5.03 12.48
N GLU A 91 -1.12 -6.09 12.12
CA GLU A 91 0.35 -6.09 11.99
C GLU A 91 0.86 -5.06 10.98
N VAL A 92 0.15 -4.86 9.86
CA VAL A 92 0.50 -3.84 8.86
C VAL A 92 0.28 -2.43 9.41
N ASN A 93 -0.78 -2.20 10.19
CA ASN A 93 -1.01 -0.90 10.82
C ASN A 93 0.03 -0.61 11.90
N ASP A 94 0.35 -1.59 12.75
CA ASP A 94 1.40 -1.47 13.77
C ASP A 94 2.75 -1.15 13.10
N LEU A 95 3.07 -1.82 11.98
CA LEU A 95 4.28 -1.55 11.21
C LEU A 95 4.32 -0.11 10.68
N ARG A 96 3.20 0.42 10.17
CA ARG A 96 3.13 1.80 9.67
C ARG A 96 3.41 2.83 10.78
N CYS A 97 2.89 2.59 11.99
CA CYS A 97 3.18 3.44 13.15
C CYS A 97 4.67 3.38 13.52
N VAL A 98 5.22 2.19 13.67
CA VAL A 98 6.63 1.99 14.03
C VAL A 98 7.57 2.53 12.95
N ALA A 99 7.19 2.51 11.68
CA ALA A 99 7.99 3.03 10.58
C ALA A 99 8.24 4.55 10.69
N ALA A 100 7.25 5.31 11.15
CA ALA A 100 7.42 6.73 11.41
C ALA A 100 8.44 6.99 12.52
N ASP A 101 8.36 6.25 13.63
CA ASP A 101 9.30 6.38 14.75
C ASP A 101 10.72 5.99 14.34
N ILE A 102 10.87 4.96 13.52
CA ILE A 102 12.17 4.54 12.96
C ILE A 102 12.75 5.66 12.09
N ALA A 103 11.93 6.21 11.19
CA ALA A 103 12.37 7.30 10.31
C ALA A 103 12.81 8.53 11.10
N GLU A 104 12.07 8.93 12.14
CA GLU A 104 12.45 10.04 13.01
C GLU A 104 13.74 9.73 13.80
N SER A 105 13.95 8.49 14.20
CA SER A 105 15.21 8.07 14.84
C SER A 105 16.41 8.19 13.90
N ILE A 106 16.23 7.85 12.62
CA ILE A 106 17.26 7.98 11.58
C ILE A 106 17.55 9.47 11.34
N LYS A 107 16.51 10.30 11.16
CA LYS A 107 16.65 11.74 10.91
C LYS A 107 17.40 12.45 12.02
N ARG A 108 17.11 12.13 13.29
CA ARG A 108 17.80 12.72 14.45
C ARG A 108 19.32 12.49 14.46
N GLY A 109 19.79 11.44 13.78
CA GLY A 109 21.21 11.15 13.60
C GLY A 109 21.88 11.85 12.43
N LEU A 110 21.11 12.65 11.66
CA LEU A 110 21.60 13.32 10.46
C LEU A 110 21.77 14.83 10.66
N PRO A 111 22.78 15.46 10.01
CA PRO A 111 22.90 16.91 9.95
C PRO A 111 21.67 17.58 9.30
N GLU A 112 21.40 18.85 9.64
CA GLU A 112 20.26 19.61 9.09
C GLU A 112 20.26 19.70 7.55
N ASN A 113 21.42 19.78 6.92
CA ASN A 113 21.58 19.90 5.48
C ASN A 113 21.92 18.56 4.81
N THR A 114 21.40 17.46 5.32
CA THR A 114 21.64 16.13 4.78
C THR A 114 21.02 15.98 3.40
N ASP A 115 21.81 15.56 2.42
CA ASP A 115 21.33 15.30 1.08
C ASP A 115 20.63 13.93 0.94
N PHE A 116 20.00 13.73 -0.20
CA PHE A 116 19.26 12.51 -0.54
C PHE A 116 20.12 11.23 -0.40
N PHE A 117 21.37 11.27 -0.86
CA PHE A 117 22.26 10.11 -0.82
C PHE A 117 22.70 9.77 0.59
N GLN A 118 22.91 10.78 1.41
CA GLN A 118 23.23 10.62 2.83
C GLN A 118 22.06 10.00 3.60
N VAL A 119 20.80 10.37 3.26
CA VAL A 119 19.60 9.74 3.85
C VAL A 119 19.54 8.25 3.46
N ILE A 120 19.78 7.91 2.19
CA ILE A 120 19.84 6.51 1.73
C ILE A 120 20.93 5.74 2.47
N ALA A 121 22.12 6.32 2.62
CA ALA A 121 23.25 5.70 3.32
C ALA A 121 22.96 5.51 4.82
N ALA A 122 22.29 6.46 5.45
CA ALA A 122 21.87 6.35 6.86
C ALA A 122 20.84 5.25 7.05
N TYR A 123 19.85 5.15 6.17
CA TYR A 123 18.87 4.05 6.17
C TYR A 123 19.56 2.69 5.98
N GLN A 124 20.48 2.57 5.03
CA GLN A 124 21.29 1.36 4.83
C GLN A 124 22.11 1.00 6.08
N SER A 125 22.70 2.00 6.72
CA SER A 125 23.49 1.80 7.95
C SER A 125 22.60 1.33 9.11
N TRP A 126 21.40 1.89 9.21
CA TRP A 126 20.39 1.45 10.17
C TRP A 126 19.99 -0.01 9.92
N LEU A 127 19.71 -0.41 8.65
CA LEU A 127 19.41 -1.80 8.31
C LEU A 127 20.55 -2.73 8.73
N LYS A 128 21.81 -2.39 8.40
CA LYS A 128 22.99 -3.17 8.78
C LYS A 128 23.14 -3.36 10.29
N ARG A 129 22.78 -2.35 11.07
CA ARG A 129 22.88 -2.41 12.52
C ARG A 129 21.85 -3.32 13.16
N PHE A 130 20.65 -3.40 12.58
CA PHE A 130 19.51 -4.04 13.25
C PHE A 130 19.10 -5.37 12.64
N PHE A 131 19.51 -5.70 11.42
CA PHE A 131 19.03 -6.89 10.72
C PHE A 131 20.14 -7.74 10.14
N VAL A 132 19.83 -9.04 10.05
CA VAL A 132 20.69 -10.04 9.43
C VAL A 132 19.91 -10.73 8.30
N TYR A 133 20.54 -10.88 7.13
CA TYR A 133 19.98 -11.71 6.07
C TYR A 133 20.04 -13.17 6.49
N LYS A 134 18.87 -13.79 6.61
CA LYS A 134 18.76 -15.20 6.96
C LYS A 134 17.47 -15.79 6.42
N LYS A 135 17.59 -16.93 5.75
CA LYS A 135 16.48 -17.75 5.27
C LYS A 135 16.32 -18.95 6.19
N THR A 136 15.22 -19.02 6.95
CA THR A 136 14.90 -20.16 7.82
C THR A 136 13.91 -21.12 7.17
N GLY A 137 13.27 -20.70 6.06
CA GLY A 137 12.19 -21.42 5.40
C GLY A 137 10.79 -21.06 5.91
N ALA A 138 10.70 -20.19 6.90
CA ALA A 138 9.42 -19.71 7.38
C ALA A 138 8.84 -18.61 6.47
N THR A 139 7.52 -18.57 6.31
CA THR A 139 6.82 -17.49 5.57
C THR A 139 7.16 -16.11 6.14
N ARG A 140 7.38 -16.02 7.45
CA ARG A 140 7.77 -14.79 8.16
C ARG A 140 9.11 -14.20 7.71
N ASP A 141 10.03 -15.00 7.17
CA ASP A 141 11.31 -14.52 6.63
C ASP A 141 11.09 -13.53 5.46
N HIS A 142 9.96 -13.67 4.77
CA HIS A 142 9.57 -12.86 3.61
C HIS A 142 8.73 -11.63 3.97
N ALA A 143 8.30 -11.50 5.24
CA ALA A 143 7.41 -10.44 5.69
C ALA A 143 8.16 -9.32 6.39
N ALA A 144 7.85 -8.04 6.05
CA ALA A 144 8.42 -6.87 6.72
C ALA A 144 8.17 -6.88 8.25
N VAL A 145 6.97 -7.31 8.66
CA VAL A 145 6.62 -7.50 10.08
C VAL A 145 7.51 -8.55 10.73
N GLY A 146 7.71 -9.69 10.05
CA GLY A 146 8.59 -10.76 10.52
C GLY A 146 10.02 -10.27 10.71
N LEU A 147 10.53 -9.49 9.76
CA LEU A 147 11.87 -8.89 9.83
C LEU A 147 12.02 -7.99 11.08
N LEU A 148 11.04 -7.12 11.38
CA LEU A 148 11.07 -6.29 12.57
C LEU A 148 11.04 -7.10 13.88
N GLN A 149 10.24 -8.18 13.93
CA GLN A 149 10.07 -9.01 15.12
C GLN A 149 11.29 -9.88 15.41
N THR A 150 11.85 -10.51 14.38
CA THR A 150 12.92 -11.51 14.54
C THR A 150 14.32 -10.96 14.29
N ARG A 151 14.43 -9.75 13.71
CA ARG A 151 15.68 -9.15 13.24
C ARG A 151 16.36 -9.96 12.12
N GLN A 152 15.63 -10.90 11.52
CA GLN A 152 16.11 -11.79 10.46
C GLN A 152 15.09 -11.85 9.33
N GLY A 153 15.58 -11.92 8.10
CA GLY A 153 14.71 -12.03 6.93
C GLY A 153 15.49 -12.08 5.63
N VAL A 154 14.76 -12.15 4.53
CA VAL A 154 15.31 -12.23 3.18
C VAL A 154 15.03 -10.95 2.39
N CYS A 155 15.50 -10.86 1.15
CA CYS A 155 15.38 -9.70 0.26
C CYS A 155 13.95 -9.13 0.19
N GLN A 156 12.95 -9.99 0.08
CA GLN A 156 11.55 -9.57 0.01
C GLN A 156 11.10 -8.78 1.25
N ALA A 157 11.48 -9.25 2.44
CA ALA A 157 11.13 -8.56 3.69
C ALA A 157 11.84 -7.20 3.81
N ILE A 158 13.12 -7.14 3.38
CA ILE A 158 13.93 -5.91 3.40
C ILE A 158 13.35 -4.89 2.42
N ALA A 159 13.08 -5.30 1.18
CA ALA A 159 12.49 -4.43 0.18
C ALA A 159 11.09 -3.94 0.59
N ALA A 160 10.27 -4.81 1.17
CA ALA A 160 8.94 -4.45 1.67
C ALA A 160 9.01 -3.49 2.89
N LEU A 161 9.95 -3.67 3.80
CA LEU A 161 10.17 -2.76 4.93
C LEU A 161 10.60 -1.38 4.44
N SER A 162 11.46 -1.34 3.41
CA SER A 162 11.91 -0.09 2.78
C SER A 162 10.74 0.71 2.19
N MET A 163 9.73 0.04 1.61
CA MET A 163 8.51 0.68 1.10
C MET A 163 7.72 1.43 2.17
N VAL A 164 7.85 1.04 3.43
CA VAL A 164 7.11 1.66 4.54
C VAL A 164 7.92 2.76 5.20
N ILE A 165 9.24 2.59 5.35
CA ILE A 165 10.10 3.55 6.06
C ILE A 165 10.54 4.71 5.17
N LEU A 166 10.96 4.45 3.92
CA LEU A 166 11.51 5.48 3.03
C LEU A 166 10.57 6.66 2.78
N PRO A 167 9.24 6.49 2.63
CA PRO A 167 8.32 7.62 2.51
C PRO A 167 8.36 8.58 3.72
N HIS A 168 8.54 8.06 4.94
CA HIS A 168 8.70 8.88 6.14
C HIS A 168 10.06 9.63 6.18
N LEU A 169 11.05 9.15 5.41
CA LEU A 169 12.31 9.85 5.18
C LEU A 169 12.24 10.83 4.00
N GLY A 170 11.07 11.01 3.38
CA GLY A 170 10.87 11.88 2.23
C GLY A 170 11.26 11.25 0.89
N ILE A 171 11.46 9.95 0.83
CA ILE A 171 11.92 9.22 -0.36
C ILE A 171 10.79 8.34 -0.89
N LEU A 172 10.32 8.63 -2.10
CA LEU A 172 9.39 7.73 -2.78
C LEU A 172 10.11 6.45 -3.18
N ALA A 173 9.51 5.31 -2.88
CA ALA A 173 10.06 3.99 -3.19
C ALA A 173 9.04 3.11 -3.90
N ARG A 174 9.54 2.18 -4.71
CA ARG A 174 8.77 1.10 -5.35
C ARG A 174 9.42 -0.24 -5.08
N TYR A 175 8.60 -1.25 -4.94
CA TYR A 175 9.05 -2.62 -4.83
C TYR A 175 9.35 -3.16 -6.24
N VAL A 176 10.52 -3.73 -6.42
CA VAL A 176 10.94 -4.37 -7.66
C VAL A 176 11.25 -5.83 -7.39
N CYS A 177 10.83 -6.71 -8.27
CA CYS A 177 11.13 -8.13 -8.21
C CYS A 177 11.70 -8.63 -9.54
N GLY A 178 12.58 -9.62 -9.44
CA GLY A 178 13.26 -10.21 -10.57
C GLY A 178 14.21 -11.31 -10.12
N GLU A 179 15.38 -11.34 -10.71
CA GLU A 179 16.46 -12.24 -10.33
C GLU A 179 17.70 -11.46 -9.92
N GLY A 180 18.39 -11.93 -8.90
CA GLY A 180 19.68 -11.43 -8.44
C GLY A 180 20.77 -12.49 -8.62
N TYR A 181 21.98 -12.06 -8.96
CA TYR A 181 23.15 -12.93 -9.06
C TYR A 181 23.89 -12.98 -7.74
N SER A 182 23.95 -14.14 -7.13
CA SER A 182 24.59 -14.36 -5.82
C SER A 182 26.13 -14.39 -5.86
N GLY A 183 26.72 -14.38 -7.05
CA GLY A 183 28.13 -14.65 -7.31
C GLY A 183 28.37 -16.04 -7.91
N THR A 184 27.41 -16.96 -7.74
CA THR A 184 27.44 -18.30 -8.33
C THR A 184 26.23 -18.55 -9.23
N ASP A 185 25.03 -18.17 -8.76
CA ASP A 185 23.78 -18.51 -9.42
C ASP A 185 22.80 -17.31 -9.45
N TRP A 186 21.92 -17.34 -10.46
CA TRP A 186 20.75 -16.47 -10.54
C TRP A 186 19.60 -17.06 -9.74
N GLY A 187 18.93 -16.22 -8.96
CA GLY A 187 17.77 -16.66 -8.19
C GLY A 187 16.75 -15.53 -7.97
N PRO A 188 15.51 -15.88 -7.58
CA PRO A 188 14.48 -14.90 -7.29
C PRO A 188 14.97 -13.87 -6.26
N HIS A 189 14.80 -12.59 -6.59
CA HIS A 189 15.29 -11.49 -5.78
C HIS A 189 14.32 -10.30 -5.78
N ALA A 190 14.39 -9.50 -4.72
CA ALA A 190 13.60 -8.29 -4.58
C ALA A 190 14.46 -7.15 -4.03
N TRP A 191 14.20 -5.94 -4.55
CA TRP A 191 14.85 -4.70 -4.16
C TRP A 191 13.92 -3.52 -4.33
N ASN A 192 14.42 -2.30 -4.34
CA ASN A 192 13.63 -1.10 -4.49
C ASN A 192 14.09 -0.26 -5.67
N ALA A 193 13.16 0.47 -6.28
CA ALA A 193 13.43 1.67 -7.03
C ALA A 193 13.04 2.89 -6.20
N VAL A 194 13.83 3.94 -6.22
CA VAL A 194 13.60 5.18 -5.48
C VAL A 194 13.59 6.38 -6.42
N TRP A 195 12.74 7.36 -6.12
CA TRP A 195 12.68 8.60 -6.88
C TRP A 195 13.74 9.57 -6.37
N ALA A 196 14.70 9.90 -7.21
CA ALA A 196 15.82 10.77 -6.87
C ALA A 196 15.56 12.24 -7.23
N PRO A 197 16.32 13.19 -6.65
CA PRO A 197 16.17 14.62 -6.92
C PRO A 197 16.39 15.05 -8.36
N ASN A 198 17.08 14.22 -9.16
CA ASN A 198 17.28 14.45 -10.59
C ASN A 198 16.03 14.16 -11.45
N GLY A 199 14.90 13.80 -10.80
CA GLY A 199 13.66 13.50 -11.49
C GLY A 199 13.62 12.13 -12.18
N ALA A 200 14.42 11.16 -11.69
CA ALA A 200 14.48 9.83 -12.26
C ALA A 200 14.32 8.74 -11.17
N TRP A 201 13.82 7.57 -11.57
CA TRP A 201 13.83 6.38 -10.74
C TRP A 201 15.19 5.69 -10.80
N HIS A 202 15.75 5.39 -9.64
CA HIS A 202 17.02 4.69 -9.49
C HIS A 202 16.85 3.39 -8.74
N GLN A 203 17.57 2.36 -9.16
CA GLN A 203 17.55 1.05 -8.50
C GLN A 203 18.42 1.08 -7.23
N VAL A 204 17.93 0.48 -6.15
CA VAL A 204 18.61 0.39 -4.86
C VAL A 204 18.41 -1.00 -4.28
N ASP A 205 19.51 -1.71 -4.02
CA ASP A 205 19.46 -3.02 -3.38
C ASP A 205 20.02 -2.95 -1.95
N PHE A 206 19.15 -2.77 -0.99
CA PHE A 206 19.51 -2.76 0.42
C PHE A 206 19.95 -4.13 0.93
N THR A 207 19.54 -5.22 0.29
CA THR A 207 19.93 -6.59 0.66
C THR A 207 21.39 -6.84 0.35
N PHE A 208 21.82 -6.53 -0.86
CA PHE A 208 23.24 -6.64 -1.23
C PHE A 208 24.12 -5.73 -0.36
N GLY A 209 23.58 -4.57 0.03
CA GLY A 209 24.21 -3.68 0.97
C GLY A 209 24.45 -4.28 2.35
N LEU A 210 23.65 -5.25 2.82
CA LEU A 210 23.87 -5.91 4.12
C LEU A 210 25.10 -6.82 4.11
N HIS A 211 25.42 -7.45 3.00
CA HIS A 211 26.48 -8.46 2.92
C HIS A 211 27.87 -7.88 2.63
N ARG A 212 27.96 -6.70 2.05
CA ARG A 212 29.24 -6.13 1.64
C ARG A 212 29.95 -5.43 2.78
N LYS A 213 31.24 -5.75 2.97
CA LYS A 213 32.12 -5.13 3.99
C LYS A 213 32.40 -3.64 3.68
N THR A 214 32.42 -3.27 2.42
CA THR A 214 32.53 -1.88 1.97
C THR A 214 31.12 -1.32 1.78
N THR A 215 30.91 -0.04 2.09
CA THR A 215 29.73 0.70 1.68
C THR A 215 29.73 0.80 0.16
N PRO A 216 29.12 -0.11 -0.58
CA PRO A 216 29.00 0.12 -1.99
C PRO A 216 27.91 1.16 -2.13
N ASN A 217 27.99 1.95 -3.17
CA ASN A 217 26.84 2.64 -3.72
C ASN A 217 25.77 1.60 -3.99
N THR A 218 24.91 1.36 -2.99
CA THR A 218 23.69 0.56 -3.17
C THR A 218 22.70 1.30 -4.05
N PHE A 219 23.02 2.58 -4.30
CA PHE A 219 22.29 3.47 -5.17
C PHE A 219 23.00 3.56 -6.50
N THR A 220 22.39 3.02 -7.52
CA THR A 220 22.94 3.02 -8.88
C THR A 220 21.93 3.64 -9.84
N PRO A 221 22.38 4.41 -10.83
CA PRO A 221 21.53 4.86 -11.92
C PRO A 221 20.86 3.67 -12.63
N PRO A 222 19.65 3.83 -13.23
CA PRO A 222 18.93 2.74 -13.90
C PRO A 222 19.71 2.07 -15.03
N ASP A 223 20.66 2.78 -15.60
CA ASP A 223 21.53 2.39 -16.71
C ASP A 223 22.92 1.92 -16.27
N ASP A 224 23.15 1.77 -14.95
CA ASP A 224 24.41 1.23 -14.44
C ASP A 224 24.58 -0.24 -14.86
N LEU A 225 25.57 -0.46 -15.70
CA LEU A 225 25.91 -1.78 -16.23
C LEU A 225 26.29 -2.77 -15.11
N HIS A 226 26.90 -2.29 -14.02
CA HIS A 226 27.23 -3.14 -12.88
C HIS A 226 25.97 -3.66 -12.19
N PHE A 227 24.96 -2.79 -11.96
CA PHE A 227 23.70 -3.20 -11.38
C PHE A 227 22.98 -4.21 -12.30
N ARG A 228 22.89 -3.91 -13.60
CA ARG A 228 22.31 -4.78 -14.61
C ARG A 228 23.08 -6.11 -14.77
N GLY A 229 24.37 -6.13 -14.50
CA GLY A 229 25.17 -7.34 -14.42
C GLY A 229 24.82 -8.27 -13.26
N LEU A 230 24.17 -7.74 -12.22
CA LEU A 230 23.80 -8.46 -11.00
C LEU A 230 22.27 -8.63 -10.82
N HIS A 231 21.45 -7.94 -11.63
CA HIS A 231 20.00 -7.93 -11.52
C HIS A 231 19.33 -8.06 -12.89
N ARG A 232 18.24 -8.83 -12.93
CA ARG A 232 17.38 -8.98 -14.10
C ARG A 232 15.92 -8.80 -13.69
N TRP A 233 15.17 -7.99 -14.43
CA TRP A 233 13.75 -7.76 -14.19
C TRP A 233 13.01 -7.50 -15.50
N ASP A 234 11.68 -7.60 -15.45
CA ASP A 234 10.81 -7.20 -16.56
C ASP A 234 10.75 -5.66 -16.61
N GLU A 235 11.57 -5.06 -17.48
CA GLU A 235 11.69 -3.61 -17.61
C GLU A 235 10.41 -2.95 -18.17
N VAL A 236 9.58 -3.71 -18.85
CA VAL A 236 8.29 -3.21 -19.36
C VAL A 236 7.25 -3.18 -18.24
N ALA A 237 7.13 -4.29 -17.49
CA ALA A 237 6.18 -4.40 -16.38
C ALA A 237 6.60 -3.56 -15.15
N GLN A 238 7.84 -3.15 -15.06
CA GLN A 238 8.41 -2.38 -13.94
C GLN A 238 9.15 -1.13 -14.45
N SER A 239 8.55 -0.47 -15.46
CA SER A 239 9.15 0.72 -16.07
C SER A 239 8.95 1.98 -15.22
N PRO A 240 9.83 2.99 -15.37
CA PRO A 240 9.66 4.30 -14.73
C PRO A 240 8.29 4.95 -15.01
N ALA A 241 7.76 4.79 -16.23
CA ALA A 241 6.44 5.32 -16.59
C ALA A 241 5.31 4.66 -15.78
N LEU A 242 5.39 3.34 -15.57
CA LEU A 242 4.42 2.62 -14.74
C LEU A 242 4.55 2.99 -13.26
N PHE A 243 5.76 3.16 -12.74
CA PHE A 243 5.98 3.68 -11.39
C PHE A 243 5.32 5.04 -11.18
N GLN A 244 5.44 5.93 -12.17
CA GLN A 244 4.80 7.26 -12.13
C GLN A 244 3.28 7.17 -12.18
N ASN A 245 2.72 6.26 -12.99
CA ASN A 245 1.28 6.01 -13.04
C ASN A 245 0.75 5.50 -11.70
N VAL A 246 1.42 4.54 -11.07
CA VAL A 246 1.07 4.05 -9.73
C VAL A 246 1.10 5.18 -8.71
N GLN A 247 2.11 6.06 -8.73
CA GLN A 247 2.17 7.22 -7.85
C GLN A 247 0.97 8.16 -8.05
N THR A 248 0.57 8.39 -9.30
CA THR A 248 -0.62 9.21 -9.60
C THR A 248 -1.89 8.57 -9.05
N LEU A 249 -2.03 7.25 -9.17
CA LEU A 249 -3.17 6.52 -8.61
C LEU A 249 -3.16 6.54 -7.08
N GLU A 250 -2.01 6.33 -6.44
CA GLU A 250 -1.87 6.43 -4.98
C GLU A 250 -2.23 7.83 -4.48
N ASN A 251 -1.78 8.89 -5.15
CA ASN A 251 -2.15 10.26 -4.80
C ASN A 251 -3.66 10.51 -4.89
N ARG A 252 -4.34 9.89 -5.86
CA ARG A 252 -5.82 9.91 -5.95
C ARG A 252 -6.47 9.15 -4.80
N LEU A 253 -5.91 8.01 -4.40
CA LEU A 253 -6.40 7.22 -3.27
C LEU A 253 -6.17 7.90 -1.91
N GLN A 254 -5.18 8.76 -1.82
CA GLN A 254 -5.01 9.68 -0.68
C GLN A 254 -6.06 10.79 -0.67
N ALA A 255 -6.97 10.82 -1.68
CA ALA A 255 -8.10 11.74 -1.68
C ALA A 255 -8.98 11.50 -0.45
N LYS A 256 -9.02 12.48 0.41
CA LYS A 256 -9.60 12.49 1.74
C LYS A 256 -11.13 12.57 1.74
N THR A 257 -11.77 12.25 0.60
CA THR A 257 -13.22 12.38 0.44
C THR A 257 -13.87 11.02 0.34
N VAL A 258 -14.79 10.76 1.25
CA VAL A 258 -15.66 9.58 1.29
C VAL A 258 -17.08 10.01 1.06
N LEU A 259 -17.77 9.43 0.09
CA LEU A 259 -19.20 9.60 -0.14
C LEU A 259 -19.94 8.40 0.44
N LEU A 260 -20.90 8.66 1.32
CA LEU A 260 -21.76 7.66 1.94
C LEU A 260 -23.21 7.91 1.49
N PHE A 261 -23.95 6.85 1.17
CA PHE A 261 -25.26 6.96 0.55
C PHE A 261 -26.36 6.57 1.54
N ALA A 262 -27.18 7.53 1.98
CA ALA A 262 -28.25 7.28 2.95
C ALA A 262 -29.34 6.35 2.42
N ASN A 263 -29.60 6.36 1.11
CA ASN A 263 -30.54 5.47 0.44
C ASN A 263 -29.97 4.07 0.14
N ASN A 264 -28.67 3.87 0.36
CA ASN A 264 -28.01 2.57 0.24
C ASN A 264 -26.87 2.49 1.26
N PRO A 265 -27.14 2.02 2.49
CA PRO A 265 -26.15 2.02 3.59
C PRO A 265 -24.95 1.11 3.35
N PHE A 266 -25.01 0.23 2.35
CA PHE A 266 -23.91 -0.65 1.95
C PHE A 266 -22.97 0.00 0.92
N LYS A 267 -23.38 1.15 0.34
CA LYS A 267 -22.65 1.81 -0.73
C LYS A 267 -21.77 2.93 -0.20
N ALA A 268 -20.52 2.98 -0.69
CA ALA A 268 -19.64 4.12 -0.55
C ALA A 268 -18.89 4.41 -1.85
N GLU A 269 -18.28 5.59 -1.91
CA GLU A 269 -17.32 5.96 -2.93
C GLU A 269 -16.13 6.64 -2.25
N ILE A 270 -14.92 6.19 -2.52
CA ILE A 270 -13.68 6.73 -1.97
C ILE A 270 -12.76 7.10 -3.13
N GLY A 271 -12.35 8.37 -3.23
CA GLY A 271 -11.46 8.83 -4.31
C GLY A 271 -12.00 8.56 -5.72
N GLY A 272 -13.33 8.59 -5.92
CA GLY A 272 -13.98 8.28 -7.19
C GLY A 272 -14.17 6.77 -7.47
N VAL A 273 -13.79 5.89 -6.53
CA VAL A 273 -13.97 4.44 -6.64
C VAL A 273 -15.28 4.02 -5.98
N PRO A 274 -16.33 3.66 -6.73
CA PRO A 274 -17.59 3.18 -6.18
C PRO A 274 -17.49 1.73 -5.72
N MET A 275 -18.07 1.44 -4.54
CA MET A 275 -18.01 0.11 -3.93
C MET A 275 -19.27 -0.25 -3.15
N LEU A 276 -19.49 -1.57 -2.98
CA LEU A 276 -20.47 -2.14 -2.08
C LEU A 276 -19.77 -3.01 -1.03
N PHE A 277 -20.12 -2.74 0.21
CA PHE A 277 -19.72 -3.54 1.37
C PHE A 277 -20.69 -4.70 1.59
N ASP A 278 -20.23 -5.74 2.24
CA ASP A 278 -21.07 -6.88 2.61
C ASP A 278 -21.94 -6.57 3.85
N GLU A 279 -21.57 -5.54 4.61
CA GLU A 279 -22.30 -5.02 5.76
C GLU A 279 -22.52 -3.49 5.63
N PRO A 280 -23.54 -2.93 6.30
CA PRO A 280 -23.80 -1.50 6.21
C PRO A 280 -22.62 -0.69 6.77
N VAL A 281 -22.26 0.39 6.07
CA VAL A 281 -21.20 1.33 6.47
C VAL A 281 -21.76 2.67 6.95
N LEU A 282 -23.05 2.93 6.72
CA LEU A 282 -23.77 4.12 7.21
C LEU A 282 -25.09 3.69 7.84
N GLN A 283 -25.35 4.09 9.09
CA GLN A 283 -26.59 3.82 9.79
C GLN A 283 -26.88 4.95 10.77
N ASN A 284 -28.08 5.56 10.69
CA ASN A 284 -28.56 6.57 11.64
C ASN A 284 -27.57 7.72 11.90
N GLY A 285 -26.86 8.21 10.87
CA GLY A 285 -25.85 9.27 11.02
C GLY A 285 -24.50 8.80 11.58
N CYS A 286 -24.37 7.51 11.86
CA CYS A 286 -23.12 6.89 12.29
C CYS A 286 -22.45 6.13 11.15
N VAL A 287 -21.12 6.15 11.12
CA VAL A 287 -20.32 5.46 10.11
C VAL A 287 -19.56 4.29 10.71
N ARG A 288 -19.54 3.17 10.02
CA ARG A 288 -18.64 2.06 10.34
C ARG A 288 -17.25 2.40 9.84
N LEU A 289 -16.43 2.93 10.74
CA LEU A 289 -15.19 3.62 10.38
C LEU A 289 -14.08 2.68 9.93
N LEU A 290 -13.90 1.52 10.61
CA LEU A 290 -12.80 0.60 10.36
C LEU A 290 -12.71 0.11 8.89
N PRO A 291 -13.79 -0.37 8.24
CA PRO A 291 -13.72 -0.80 6.85
C PRO A 291 -13.30 0.31 5.89
N LEU A 292 -13.73 1.55 6.13
CA LEU A 292 -13.37 2.71 5.30
C LEU A 292 -11.91 3.11 5.50
N LEU A 293 -11.45 3.18 6.75
CA LEU A 293 -10.05 3.49 7.07
C LEU A 293 -9.11 2.43 6.52
N THR A 294 -9.48 1.15 6.62
CA THR A 294 -8.68 0.05 6.09
C THR A 294 -8.44 0.21 4.58
N LEU A 295 -9.47 0.57 3.81
CA LEU A 295 -9.35 0.87 2.38
C LEU A 295 -8.44 2.07 2.08
N LEU A 296 -8.34 3.01 3.01
CA LEU A 296 -7.45 4.17 2.95
C LEU A 296 -6.04 3.89 3.50
N GLY A 297 -5.75 2.65 3.85
CA GLY A 297 -4.47 2.24 4.42
C GLY A 297 -4.29 2.64 5.87
N GLY A 298 -5.39 2.88 6.57
CA GLY A 298 -5.44 3.20 7.99
C GLY A 298 -6.13 2.12 8.83
N GLY A 299 -6.42 2.46 10.07
CA GLY A 299 -7.15 1.61 11.00
C GLY A 299 -7.71 2.40 12.16
N CYS A 300 -8.54 1.77 12.97
CA CYS A 300 -8.98 2.33 14.25
C CYS A 300 -9.18 1.25 15.29
N GLU A 301 -9.01 1.64 16.54
CA GLU A 301 -9.26 0.81 17.71
C GLU A 301 -9.91 1.67 18.81
N LEU A 302 -10.88 1.13 19.50
CA LEU A 302 -11.47 1.75 20.68
C LEU A 302 -10.76 1.20 21.91
N LEU A 303 -10.06 2.06 22.63
CA LEU A 303 -9.40 1.75 23.89
C LEU A 303 -10.06 2.57 25.00
N GLU A 304 -10.70 1.88 25.94
CA GLU A 304 -11.54 2.51 26.95
C GLU A 304 -12.60 3.40 26.28
N ASP A 305 -12.60 4.70 26.59
CA ASP A 305 -13.52 5.69 26.01
C ASP A 305 -12.84 6.57 24.93
N THR A 306 -11.72 6.12 24.37
CA THR A 306 -10.96 6.87 23.37
C THR A 306 -10.82 6.07 22.08
N LEU A 307 -11.26 6.67 20.95
CA LEU A 307 -11.09 6.13 19.63
C LEU A 307 -9.70 6.52 19.11
N HIS A 308 -8.85 5.54 18.90
CA HIS A 308 -7.54 5.69 18.30
C HIS A 308 -7.66 5.43 16.79
N ILE A 309 -7.37 6.44 15.97
CA ILE A 309 -7.39 6.32 14.51
C ILE A 309 -5.97 6.51 13.98
N VAL A 310 -5.53 5.58 13.15
CA VAL A 310 -4.26 5.67 12.41
C VAL A 310 -4.59 5.90 10.95
N LEU A 311 -4.12 7.02 10.39
CA LEU A 311 -4.30 7.35 8.98
C LEU A 311 -3.12 8.19 8.47
N GLY A 312 -2.52 7.80 7.34
CA GLY A 312 -1.39 8.51 6.77
C GLY A 312 -0.16 8.58 7.68
N GLY A 313 0.06 7.56 8.53
CA GLY A 313 1.15 7.52 9.50
C GLY A 313 0.96 8.39 10.74
N LYS A 314 -0.19 9.07 10.87
CA LYS A 314 -0.56 9.87 12.05
C LYS A 314 -1.57 9.12 12.92
N THR A 315 -1.43 9.30 14.23
CA THR A 315 -2.41 8.78 15.20
C THR A 315 -3.26 9.94 15.73
N HIS A 316 -4.58 9.80 15.58
CA HIS A 316 -5.56 10.71 16.15
C HIS A 316 -6.22 10.03 17.35
N ARG A 317 -6.32 10.72 18.47
CA ARG A 317 -7.00 10.26 19.68
C ARG A 317 -8.25 11.10 19.89
N ILE A 318 -9.41 10.46 19.82
CA ILE A 318 -10.71 11.11 19.88
C ILE A 318 -11.45 10.58 21.10
N PRO A 319 -11.63 11.39 22.17
CA PRO A 319 -12.46 11.01 23.29
C PRO A 319 -13.91 10.78 22.83
N CYS A 320 -14.48 9.65 23.19
CA CYS A 320 -15.84 9.27 22.82
C CYS A 320 -16.73 9.39 24.05
N GLY A 321 -17.44 10.50 24.17
CA GLY A 321 -18.43 10.70 25.27
C GLY A 321 -19.71 9.88 25.12
N THR A 322 -19.87 9.16 23.99
CA THR A 322 -21.02 8.29 23.70
C THR A 322 -20.53 6.87 23.38
N PRO A 323 -21.26 5.84 23.81
CA PRO A 323 -20.90 4.46 23.50
C PRO A 323 -20.84 4.21 22.01
N ILE A 324 -19.70 3.74 21.50
CA ILE A 324 -19.57 3.24 20.15
C ILE A 324 -20.16 1.83 20.11
N SER A 325 -21.30 1.69 19.42
CA SER A 325 -21.98 0.40 19.30
C SER A 325 -21.63 -0.26 17.98
N ASN A 326 -21.18 -1.52 18.04
CA ASN A 326 -20.87 -2.35 16.86
C ASN A 326 -19.89 -1.70 15.84
N GLY A 327 -18.98 -0.83 16.32
CA GLY A 327 -18.01 -0.12 15.48
C GLY A 327 -18.57 1.04 14.67
N PHE A 328 -19.82 1.46 14.95
CA PHE A 328 -20.43 2.66 14.36
C PHE A 328 -20.11 3.89 15.19
N VAL A 329 -19.51 4.90 14.55
CA VAL A 329 -19.08 6.15 15.15
C VAL A 329 -19.96 7.29 14.65
N PRO A 330 -20.56 8.10 15.52
CA PRO A 330 -21.33 9.29 15.12
C PRO A 330 -20.45 10.26 14.33
N ILE A 331 -20.89 10.63 13.12
CA ILE A 331 -20.09 11.47 12.22
C ILE A 331 -19.97 12.89 12.78
N ASN A 332 -21.09 13.50 13.14
CA ASN A 332 -21.12 14.91 13.56
C ASN A 332 -20.64 15.09 15.00
N GLU A 333 -21.13 14.25 15.93
CA GLU A 333 -20.88 14.40 17.36
C GLU A 333 -19.46 13.98 17.76
N VAL A 334 -18.87 13.03 17.05
CA VAL A 334 -17.54 12.50 17.40
C VAL A 334 -16.50 12.91 16.37
N LEU A 335 -16.66 12.50 15.10
CA LEU A 335 -15.60 12.68 14.11
C LEU A 335 -15.43 14.14 13.65
N ALA A 336 -16.53 14.88 13.44
CA ALA A 336 -16.45 16.26 12.99
C ALA A 336 -16.04 17.21 14.13
N GLN A 337 -16.57 17.00 15.34
CA GLN A 337 -16.22 17.82 16.50
C GLN A 337 -14.76 17.65 16.94
N SER A 338 -14.19 16.45 16.77
CA SER A 338 -12.77 16.20 17.05
C SER A 338 -11.82 16.90 16.07
N GLY A 339 -12.35 17.45 14.97
CA GLY A 339 -11.55 18.02 13.90
C GLY A 339 -10.93 16.99 12.95
N PHE A 340 -11.17 15.68 13.14
CA PHE A 340 -10.68 14.62 12.27
C PHE A 340 -11.25 14.69 10.85
N CYS A 341 -12.50 15.10 10.71
CA CYS A 341 -13.13 15.29 9.41
C CYS A 341 -14.06 16.50 9.39
N THR A 342 -14.51 16.87 8.19
CA THR A 342 -15.73 17.66 8.02
C THR A 342 -16.78 16.79 7.35
N ALA A 343 -18.04 16.93 7.74
CA ALA A 343 -19.14 16.20 7.13
C ALA A 343 -20.22 17.17 6.65
N GLU A 344 -20.73 16.92 5.45
CA GLU A 344 -21.78 17.70 4.83
C GLU A 344 -22.83 16.75 4.23
N ARG A 345 -24.09 17.03 4.43
CA ARG A 345 -25.18 16.28 3.81
C ARG A 345 -25.71 17.05 2.60
N ARG A 346 -25.65 16.40 1.43
CA ARG A 346 -26.18 16.92 0.16
C ARG A 346 -27.19 15.92 -0.39
N GLY A 347 -28.47 16.24 -0.23
CA GLY A 347 -29.55 15.28 -0.59
C GLY A 347 -29.42 13.98 0.18
N GLY A 348 -29.41 12.86 -0.55
CA GLY A 348 -29.23 11.50 0.02
C GLY A 348 -27.77 11.07 0.23
N VAL A 349 -26.78 11.97 0.10
CA VAL A 349 -25.35 11.64 0.21
C VAL A 349 -24.73 12.39 1.38
N VAL A 350 -23.96 11.69 2.20
CA VAL A 350 -23.08 12.28 3.22
C VAL A 350 -21.68 12.34 2.66
N VAL A 351 -21.14 13.55 2.53
CA VAL A 351 -19.78 13.82 2.07
C VAL A 351 -18.90 13.98 3.29
N VAL A 352 -17.98 13.06 3.51
CA VAL A 352 -17.00 13.13 4.60
C VAL A 352 -15.63 13.47 4.01
N LYS A 353 -15.05 14.59 4.43
CA LYS A 353 -13.69 14.99 4.07
C LYS A 353 -12.78 14.79 5.27
N LEU A 354 -11.89 13.83 5.19
CA LEU A 354 -10.90 13.57 6.22
C LEU A 354 -9.85 14.68 6.22
N LYS A 355 -9.40 15.07 7.40
CA LYS A 355 -8.28 16.00 7.57
C LYS A 355 -7.03 15.16 7.91
N PRO A 356 -5.89 15.42 7.27
CA PRO A 356 -4.67 14.67 7.51
C PRO A 356 -4.03 14.99 8.84
#